data_579adff330ee94157a16b01f5c2a7555
#
_entry.id   579adff330ee94157a16b01f5c2a7555
#
_cell.length_a   1.000
_cell.length_b   1.000
_cell.length_c   1.000
_cell.angle_alpha   90.00
_cell.angle_beta   90.00
_cell.angle_gamma   90.00
#
_symmetry.space_group_name_H-M   'P 1'
#
loop_
_entity.id
_entity.type
_entity.pdbx_description
1 polymer ?
#
loop_
_entity_poly.entity_id
_entity_poly.type
_entity_poly.pdbx_seq_one_letter_code
_entity_poly.pdbx_strand_id
1 'polypeptide(L)'
;MKQHNNIGSSTTLVNWRRKILFYEFIFLEFLAIKIDFFYKLLMKWRKPVFLKEIKMAKVTAKDKVFFIGCGMLPSAPMLIAEETNATVVTIDNNKRAYLIGKEYVKRKNLSDKVIVEYGDGVNYPIQDFDVIFIAINVWPIDEVLRHLSKNMKPAARVMCKGLKDDITQFLKSGNLLNTFSVEVVSDNPRTQSFLLIKK
;
A
#
# COMPACT_ATOMS: atom_id res chain seq x y z
N MET A 1 -11.82 26.12 38.77
CA MET A 1 -10.63 25.42 38.26
C MET A 1 -10.96 24.89 36.84
N LYS A 2 -10.39 25.53 35.81
CA LYS A 2 -10.61 25.12 34.40
C LYS A 2 -9.52 24.12 34.01
N GLN A 3 -9.89 22.87 33.72
CA GLN A 3 -9.00 21.92 33.05
C GLN A 3 -8.93 22.30 31.57
N HIS A 4 -7.80 22.79 31.11
CA HIS A 4 -7.49 22.98 29.71
C HIS A 4 -7.18 21.61 29.09
N ASN A 5 -8.05 21.18 28.19
CA ASN A 5 -7.85 20.01 27.35
C ASN A 5 -6.71 20.26 26.34
N ASN A 6 -5.57 19.63 26.58
CA ASN A 6 -4.39 19.60 25.71
C ASN A 6 -4.54 18.51 24.61
N ILE A 7 -5.62 18.54 23.81
CA ILE A 7 -5.85 17.56 22.73
C ILE A 7 -5.31 18.08 21.37
N GLY A 8 -5.02 19.38 21.25
CA GLY A 8 -4.65 20.00 19.97
C GLY A 8 -3.20 19.79 19.50
N SER A 9 -2.25 19.48 20.40
CA SER A 9 -0.82 19.45 20.04
C SER A 9 -0.34 18.13 19.46
N SER A 10 -0.96 17.00 19.83
CA SER A 10 -0.54 15.67 19.37
C SER A 10 -0.97 15.39 17.92
N THR A 11 -2.14 15.83 17.50
CA THR A 11 -2.65 15.67 16.12
C THR A 11 -1.85 16.50 15.12
N THR A 12 -1.42 17.70 15.50
CA THR A 12 -0.64 18.59 14.62
C THR A 12 0.78 18.05 14.39
N LEU A 13 1.44 17.53 15.43
CA LEU A 13 2.77 16.91 15.34
C LEU A 13 2.75 15.61 14.53
N VAL A 14 1.71 14.79 14.67
CA VAL A 14 1.52 13.58 13.88
C VAL A 14 1.34 13.91 12.39
N ASN A 15 0.55 14.93 12.07
CA ASN A 15 0.35 15.39 10.70
C ASN A 15 1.62 15.97 10.07
N TRP A 16 2.45 16.67 10.82
CA TRP A 16 3.71 17.24 10.33
C TRP A 16 4.76 16.16 10.05
N ARG A 17 4.93 15.19 10.95
CA ARG A 17 5.82 14.02 10.73
C ARG A 17 5.41 13.21 9.50
N ARG A 18 4.12 13.00 9.28
CA ARG A 18 3.61 12.32 8.07
C ARG A 18 3.97 13.10 6.80
N LYS A 19 3.82 14.41 6.81
CA LYS A 19 4.19 15.26 5.66
C LYS A 19 5.68 15.17 5.34
N ILE A 20 6.55 15.23 6.35
CA ILE A 20 8.01 15.11 6.13
C ILE A 20 8.34 13.75 5.52
N LEU A 21 7.89 12.65 6.14
CA LEU A 21 8.11 11.30 5.62
C LEU A 21 7.59 11.15 4.19
N PHE A 22 6.48 11.78 3.86
CA PHE A 22 5.91 11.76 2.52
C PHE A 22 6.82 12.49 1.50
N TYR A 23 7.35 13.67 1.84
CA TYR A 23 8.25 14.41 0.95
C TYR A 23 9.61 13.74 0.80
N GLU A 24 10.17 13.19 1.86
CA GLU A 24 11.40 12.38 1.80
C GLU A 24 11.21 11.17 0.89
N PHE A 25 10.07 10.51 1.00
CA PHE A 25 9.72 9.37 0.17
C PHE A 25 9.62 9.73 -1.31
N ILE A 26 8.92 10.81 -1.65
CA ILE A 26 8.80 11.32 -3.04
C ILE A 26 10.17 11.69 -3.60
N PHE A 27 11.00 12.35 -2.81
CA PHE A 27 12.34 12.76 -3.24
C PHE A 27 13.23 11.55 -3.55
N LEU A 28 13.24 10.54 -2.68
CA LEU A 28 13.98 9.30 -2.91
C LEU A 28 13.46 8.53 -4.13
N GLU A 29 12.16 8.48 -4.34
CA GLU A 29 11.58 7.88 -5.56
C GLU A 29 11.98 8.65 -6.81
N PHE A 30 11.97 9.97 -6.78
CA PHE A 30 12.41 10.80 -7.91
C PHE A 30 13.88 10.51 -8.28
N LEU A 31 14.77 10.43 -7.30
CA LEU A 31 16.18 10.05 -7.53
C LEU A 31 16.29 8.64 -8.08
N ALA A 32 15.56 7.68 -7.53
CA ALA A 32 15.58 6.29 -7.97
C ALA A 32 15.04 6.09 -9.39
N ILE A 33 14.08 6.90 -9.84
CA ILE A 33 13.59 6.88 -11.22
C ILE A 33 14.67 7.36 -12.21
N LYS A 34 15.51 8.30 -11.81
CA LYS A 34 16.51 8.94 -12.67
C LYS A 34 17.87 8.24 -12.65
N ILE A 35 18.24 7.66 -11.51
CA ILE A 35 19.59 7.16 -11.25
C ILE A 35 19.49 5.73 -10.72
N ASP A 36 19.94 4.77 -11.52
CA ASP A 36 19.86 3.32 -11.22
C ASP A 36 20.56 2.94 -9.91
N PHE A 37 21.62 3.65 -9.55
CA PHE A 37 22.30 3.47 -8.26
C PHE A 37 21.35 3.69 -7.07
N PHE A 38 20.57 4.78 -7.09
CA PHE A 38 19.59 5.06 -6.02
C PHE A 38 18.44 4.05 -6.02
N TYR A 39 18.02 3.58 -7.20
CA TYR A 39 17.06 2.49 -7.29
C TYR A 39 17.58 1.22 -6.59
N LYS A 40 18.79 0.79 -6.93
CA LYS A 40 19.41 -0.39 -6.30
C LYS A 40 19.58 -0.23 -4.79
N LEU A 41 20.02 0.95 -4.34
CA LEU A 41 20.15 1.24 -2.92
C LEU A 41 18.80 1.19 -2.20
N LEU A 42 17.78 1.82 -2.76
CA LEU A 42 16.41 1.82 -2.23
C LEU A 42 15.84 0.40 -2.15
N MET A 43 16.03 -0.40 -3.22
CA MET A 43 15.55 -1.79 -3.27
C MET A 43 16.30 -2.71 -2.31
N LYS A 44 17.58 -2.47 -2.03
CA LYS A 44 18.34 -3.22 -1.02
C LYS A 44 17.63 -3.22 0.35
N TRP A 45 17.01 -2.08 0.71
CA TRP A 45 16.30 -1.93 1.98
C TRP A 45 14.84 -2.36 1.91
N ARG A 46 14.16 -2.12 0.79
CA ARG A 46 12.72 -2.39 0.64
C ARG A 46 12.42 -3.82 0.25
N LYS A 47 13.24 -4.43 -0.62
CA LYS A 47 12.99 -5.79 -1.16
C LYS A 47 12.77 -6.84 -0.08
N PRO A 48 13.58 -6.95 1.00
CA PRO A 48 13.35 -7.97 2.04
C PRO A 48 11.99 -7.85 2.73
N VAL A 49 11.51 -6.60 2.94
CA VAL A 49 10.20 -6.35 3.56
C VAL A 49 9.08 -6.77 2.60
N PHE A 50 9.16 -6.38 1.33
CA PHE A 50 8.16 -6.77 0.33
C PHE A 50 8.11 -8.27 0.11
N LEU A 51 9.26 -8.96 0.07
CA LEU A 51 9.30 -10.43 -0.05
C LEU A 51 8.60 -11.11 1.12
N LYS A 52 8.77 -10.60 2.34
CA LYS A 52 8.05 -11.09 3.51
C LYS A 52 6.54 -10.90 3.34
N GLU A 53 6.09 -9.73 2.90
CA GLU A 53 4.68 -9.42 2.66
C GLU A 53 4.07 -10.30 1.56
N ILE A 54 4.77 -10.48 0.44
CA ILE A 54 4.36 -11.37 -0.67
C ILE A 54 4.18 -12.81 -0.16
N LYS A 55 5.16 -13.31 0.61
CA LYS A 55 5.11 -14.67 1.19
C LYS A 55 3.94 -14.83 2.16
N MET A 56 3.71 -13.85 3.04
CA MET A 56 2.61 -13.88 4.01
C MET A 56 1.24 -13.80 3.32
N ALA A 57 1.11 -12.99 2.29
CA ALA A 57 -0.09 -12.94 1.46
C ALA A 57 -0.26 -14.19 0.57
N LYS A 58 0.72 -15.11 0.56
CA LYS A 58 0.72 -16.33 -0.25
C LYS A 58 0.39 -16.07 -1.71
N VAL A 59 1.01 -15.03 -2.29
CA VAL A 59 0.78 -14.66 -3.68
C VAL A 59 1.33 -15.74 -4.62
N THR A 60 0.55 -16.13 -5.60
CA THR A 60 0.90 -17.12 -6.63
C THR A 60 0.71 -16.56 -8.04
N ALA A 61 1.24 -17.23 -9.06
CA ALA A 61 1.07 -16.85 -10.46
C ALA A 61 -0.40 -16.89 -10.94
N LYS A 62 -1.29 -17.54 -10.20
CA LYS A 62 -2.72 -17.64 -10.53
C LYS A 62 -3.53 -16.48 -9.93
N ASP A 63 -2.97 -15.75 -8.97
CA ASP A 63 -3.66 -14.64 -8.32
C ASP A 63 -3.73 -13.41 -9.24
N LYS A 64 -4.88 -12.76 -9.25
CA LYS A 64 -5.02 -11.38 -9.74
C LYS A 64 -4.71 -10.45 -8.57
N VAL A 65 -3.64 -9.70 -8.68
CA VAL A 65 -3.17 -8.80 -7.62
C VAL A 65 -3.58 -7.36 -7.91
N PHE A 66 -4.09 -6.68 -6.90
CA PHE A 66 -4.37 -5.25 -6.95
C PHE A 66 -3.45 -4.50 -5.99
N PHE A 67 -2.90 -3.37 -6.42
CA PHE A 67 -2.03 -2.54 -5.59
C PHE A 67 -2.53 -1.09 -5.56
N ILE A 68 -2.85 -0.57 -4.38
CA ILE A 68 -3.36 0.78 -4.17
C ILE A 68 -2.22 1.70 -3.73
N GLY A 69 -1.98 2.77 -4.50
CA GLY A 69 -0.98 3.79 -4.19
C GLY A 69 0.43 3.42 -4.64
N CYS A 70 0.63 3.22 -5.95
CA CYS A 70 1.94 2.81 -6.48
C CYS A 70 2.99 3.91 -6.52
N GLY A 71 2.59 5.18 -6.43
CA GLY A 71 3.49 6.31 -6.55
C GLY A 71 4.10 6.47 -7.95
N MET A 72 5.11 7.32 -8.05
CA MET A 72 5.88 7.52 -9.29
C MET A 72 6.81 6.35 -9.60
N LEU A 73 7.19 5.58 -8.58
CA LEU A 73 8.07 4.41 -8.70
C LEU A 73 7.31 3.16 -8.24
N PRO A 74 6.63 2.42 -9.15
CA PRO A 74 5.84 1.24 -8.81
C PRO A 74 6.71 0.02 -8.49
N SER A 75 7.70 0.20 -7.60
CA SER A 75 8.69 -0.83 -7.26
C SER A 75 8.07 -2.07 -6.61
N ALA A 76 7.05 -1.90 -5.76
CA ALA A 76 6.37 -3.01 -5.11
C ALA A 76 5.49 -3.82 -6.10
N PRO A 77 4.62 -3.20 -6.92
CA PRO A 77 3.91 -3.91 -7.99
C PRO A 77 4.82 -4.69 -8.93
N MET A 78 5.93 -4.07 -9.38
CA MET A 78 6.91 -4.74 -10.24
C MET A 78 7.55 -5.94 -9.54
N LEU A 79 7.97 -5.78 -8.28
CA LEU A 79 8.55 -6.86 -7.52
C LEU A 79 7.58 -8.03 -7.30
N ILE A 80 6.28 -7.74 -7.05
CA ILE A 80 5.25 -8.78 -6.94
C ILE A 80 5.18 -9.56 -8.25
N ALA A 81 5.10 -8.88 -9.40
CA ALA A 81 5.03 -9.53 -10.70
C ALA A 81 6.29 -10.37 -11.01
N GLU A 82 7.48 -9.85 -10.72
CA GLU A 82 8.76 -10.54 -10.95
C GLU A 82 8.92 -11.79 -10.07
N GLU A 83 8.59 -11.71 -8.79
CA GLU A 83 8.82 -12.79 -7.82
C GLU A 83 7.74 -13.90 -7.87
N THR A 84 6.53 -13.56 -8.32
CA THR A 84 5.38 -14.50 -8.28
C THR A 84 4.85 -14.87 -9.64
N ASN A 85 5.24 -14.16 -10.68
CA ASN A 85 4.65 -14.23 -12.03
C ASN A 85 3.15 -13.90 -12.10
N ALA A 86 2.58 -13.28 -11.05
CA ALA A 86 1.20 -12.82 -11.02
C ALA A 86 0.99 -11.58 -11.91
N THR A 87 -0.23 -11.40 -12.41
CA THR A 87 -0.63 -10.14 -13.05
C THR A 87 -1.03 -9.14 -11.96
N VAL A 88 -0.46 -7.95 -12.01
CA VAL A 88 -0.69 -6.89 -11.04
C VAL A 88 -1.34 -5.69 -11.71
N VAL A 89 -2.53 -5.32 -11.26
CA VAL A 89 -3.13 -4.02 -11.57
C VAL A 89 -2.79 -3.08 -10.43
N THR A 90 -2.29 -1.90 -10.75
CA THR A 90 -1.96 -0.90 -9.71
C THR A 90 -2.52 0.46 -10.06
N ILE A 91 -2.97 1.17 -9.04
CA ILE A 91 -3.55 2.51 -9.20
C ILE A 91 -2.82 3.56 -8.36
N ASP A 92 -2.94 4.79 -8.84
CA ASP A 92 -2.62 5.98 -8.05
C ASP A 92 -3.64 7.09 -8.36
N ASN A 93 -4.10 7.82 -7.35
CA ASN A 93 -5.04 8.93 -7.52
C ASN A 93 -4.34 10.27 -7.82
N ASN A 94 -3.02 10.31 -7.79
CA ASN A 94 -2.22 11.41 -8.27
C ASN A 94 -1.91 11.21 -9.76
N LYS A 95 -2.52 12.01 -10.63
CA LYS A 95 -2.36 11.90 -12.09
C LYS A 95 -0.90 11.96 -12.55
N ARG A 96 -0.06 12.78 -11.90
CA ARG A 96 1.37 12.88 -12.24
C ARG A 96 2.12 11.61 -11.83
N ALA A 97 1.84 11.07 -10.64
CA ALA A 97 2.45 9.82 -10.19
C ALA A 97 2.07 8.66 -11.12
N TYR A 98 0.78 8.52 -11.45
CA TYR A 98 0.28 7.56 -12.42
C TYR A 98 1.03 7.61 -13.77
N LEU A 99 1.15 8.80 -14.38
CA LEU A 99 1.79 8.94 -15.69
C LEU A 99 3.27 8.55 -15.65
N ILE A 100 4.00 8.99 -14.62
CA ILE A 100 5.42 8.66 -14.43
C ILE A 100 5.58 7.16 -14.15
N GLY A 101 4.74 6.59 -13.28
CA GLY A 101 4.78 5.16 -12.93
C GLY A 101 4.48 4.27 -14.13
N LYS A 102 3.50 4.61 -14.94
CA LYS A 102 3.16 3.89 -16.18
C LYS A 102 4.32 3.88 -17.15
N GLU A 103 4.96 5.03 -17.39
CA GLU A 103 6.13 5.11 -18.27
C GLU A 103 7.34 4.36 -17.67
N TYR A 104 7.49 4.35 -16.34
CA TYR A 104 8.56 3.61 -15.67
C TYR A 104 8.39 2.10 -15.86
N VAL A 105 7.20 1.56 -15.69
CA VAL A 105 6.87 0.13 -15.93
C VAL A 105 7.16 -0.25 -17.39
N LYS A 106 6.77 0.62 -18.35
CA LYS A 106 7.06 0.42 -19.77
C LYS A 106 8.56 0.35 -20.05
N ARG A 107 9.37 1.26 -19.50
CA ARG A 107 10.83 1.25 -19.65
C ARG A 107 11.50 0.02 -19.05
N LYS A 108 10.86 -0.62 -18.06
CA LYS A 108 11.34 -1.87 -17.45
C LYS A 108 10.83 -3.12 -18.19
N ASN A 109 10.11 -2.98 -19.30
CA ASN A 109 9.52 -4.06 -20.09
C ASN A 109 8.59 -4.99 -19.28
N LEU A 110 7.81 -4.39 -18.35
CA LEU A 110 6.89 -5.13 -17.46
C LEU A 110 5.41 -4.81 -17.74
N SER A 111 5.07 -4.13 -18.85
CA SER A 111 3.69 -3.70 -19.14
C SER A 111 2.72 -4.86 -19.41
N ASP A 112 3.20 -6.04 -19.70
CA ASP A 112 2.43 -7.27 -19.85
C ASP A 112 2.04 -7.90 -18.50
N LYS A 113 2.75 -7.56 -17.44
CA LYS A 113 2.55 -8.07 -16.07
C LYS A 113 2.04 -7.03 -15.09
N VAL A 114 2.38 -5.77 -15.27
CA VAL A 114 2.03 -4.67 -14.38
C VAL A 114 1.26 -3.60 -15.15
N ILE A 115 -0.03 -3.53 -14.87
CA ILE A 115 -0.96 -2.58 -15.49
C ILE A 115 -1.11 -1.40 -14.53
N VAL A 116 -0.67 -0.22 -14.94
CA VAL A 116 -0.78 1.01 -14.13
C VAL A 116 -1.96 1.83 -14.63
N GLU A 117 -2.89 2.17 -13.73
CA GLU A 117 -4.10 2.92 -14.03
C GLU A 117 -4.25 4.15 -13.13
N TYR A 118 -5.00 5.13 -13.60
CA TYR A 118 -5.43 6.26 -12.78
C TYR A 118 -6.71 5.88 -12.05
N GLY A 119 -6.72 5.94 -10.72
CA GLY A 119 -7.89 5.54 -9.95
C GLY A 119 -7.79 5.88 -8.47
N ASP A 120 -8.91 5.78 -7.78
CA ASP A 120 -9.00 5.99 -6.34
C ASP A 120 -9.41 4.70 -5.63
N GLY A 121 -8.65 4.34 -4.59
CA GLY A 121 -8.86 3.13 -3.81
C GLY A 121 -10.21 3.06 -3.07
N VAL A 122 -10.90 4.19 -2.91
CA VAL A 122 -12.22 4.23 -2.24
C VAL A 122 -13.38 3.78 -3.13
N ASN A 123 -13.18 3.70 -4.46
CA ASN A 123 -14.27 3.37 -5.39
C ASN A 123 -13.86 2.49 -6.57
N TYR A 124 -12.58 2.11 -6.69
CA TYR A 124 -12.11 1.26 -7.77
C TYR A 124 -12.77 -0.14 -7.71
N PRO A 125 -13.19 -0.74 -8.86
CA PRO A 125 -13.75 -2.08 -8.90
C PRO A 125 -12.73 -3.13 -8.44
N ILE A 126 -13.07 -3.91 -7.39
CA ILE A 126 -12.11 -4.82 -6.74
C ILE A 126 -12.58 -6.27 -6.65
N GLN A 127 -13.76 -6.57 -7.17
CA GLN A 127 -14.44 -7.86 -6.99
C GLN A 127 -13.66 -9.06 -7.57
N ASP A 128 -12.81 -8.82 -8.56
CA ASP A 128 -12.07 -9.87 -9.28
C ASP A 128 -10.68 -10.18 -8.70
N PHE A 129 -10.22 -9.39 -7.73
CA PHE A 129 -8.88 -9.55 -7.19
C PHE A 129 -8.80 -10.54 -6.05
N ASP A 130 -7.73 -11.35 -6.04
CA ASP A 130 -7.44 -12.36 -5.02
C ASP A 130 -6.63 -11.78 -3.87
N VAL A 131 -5.70 -10.87 -4.20
CA VAL A 131 -4.81 -10.24 -3.24
C VAL A 131 -4.77 -8.74 -3.50
N ILE A 132 -4.94 -7.96 -2.44
CA ILE A 132 -4.91 -6.50 -2.49
C ILE A 132 -3.80 -6.00 -1.59
N PHE A 133 -2.92 -5.15 -2.13
CA PHE A 133 -1.90 -4.45 -1.34
C PHE A 133 -2.26 -2.99 -1.21
N ILE A 134 -2.07 -2.42 -0.02
CA ILE A 134 -2.29 -1.01 0.27
C ILE A 134 -0.97 -0.39 0.73
N ALA A 135 -0.49 0.61 -0.01
CA ALA A 135 0.74 1.33 0.34
C ALA A 135 0.56 2.18 1.62
N ILE A 136 1.68 2.49 2.28
CA ILE A 136 1.68 3.23 3.55
C ILE A 136 1.04 4.64 3.49
N ASN A 137 1.11 5.29 2.33
CA ASN A 137 0.65 6.68 2.17
C ASN A 137 -0.76 6.79 1.56
N VAL A 138 -1.51 5.68 1.50
CA VAL A 138 -2.90 5.69 1.01
C VAL A 138 -3.80 6.35 2.05
N TRP A 139 -4.56 7.35 1.59
CA TRP A 139 -5.47 8.12 2.44
C TRP A 139 -6.72 8.55 1.66
N PRO A 140 -7.93 8.48 2.28
CA PRO A 140 -8.26 8.02 3.64
C PRO A 140 -8.32 6.48 3.75
N ILE A 141 -7.52 5.92 4.63
CA ILE A 141 -7.38 4.45 4.76
C ILE A 141 -8.65 3.77 5.27
N ASP A 142 -9.40 4.44 6.13
CA ASP A 142 -10.66 3.91 6.67
C ASP A 142 -11.74 3.76 5.60
N GLU A 143 -11.84 4.68 4.64
CA GLU A 143 -12.77 4.59 3.52
C GLU A 143 -12.36 3.47 2.55
N VAL A 144 -11.06 3.35 2.26
CA VAL A 144 -10.53 2.24 1.46
C VAL A 144 -10.86 0.91 2.12
N LEU A 145 -10.57 0.73 3.42
CA LEU A 145 -10.89 -0.52 4.13
C LEU A 145 -12.39 -0.82 4.16
N ARG A 146 -13.25 0.19 4.29
CA ARG A 146 -14.70 0.02 4.17
C ARG A 146 -15.13 -0.40 2.78
N HIS A 147 -14.56 0.20 1.73
CA HIS A 147 -14.81 -0.20 0.35
C HIS A 147 -14.42 -1.67 0.12
N LEU A 148 -13.21 -2.05 0.57
CA LEU A 148 -12.72 -3.43 0.47
C LEU A 148 -13.63 -4.40 1.23
N SER A 149 -14.03 -4.08 2.46
CA SER A 149 -14.86 -4.95 3.28
C SER A 149 -16.21 -5.29 2.63
N LYS A 150 -16.76 -4.36 1.85
CA LYS A 150 -18.05 -4.54 1.18
C LYS A 150 -17.93 -5.29 -0.14
N ASN A 151 -16.89 -5.00 -0.92
CA ASN A 151 -16.87 -5.33 -2.34
C ASN A 151 -15.87 -6.43 -2.74
N MET A 152 -14.88 -6.76 -1.90
CA MET A 152 -13.95 -7.83 -2.25
C MET A 152 -14.60 -9.21 -2.07
N LYS A 153 -14.15 -10.18 -2.86
CA LYS A 153 -14.65 -11.56 -2.80
C LYS A 153 -14.26 -12.27 -1.49
N PRO A 154 -15.02 -13.30 -1.07
CA PRO A 154 -14.64 -14.13 0.09
C PRO A 154 -13.25 -14.73 -0.06
N ALA A 155 -12.54 -14.92 1.04
CA ALA A 155 -11.17 -15.42 1.11
C ALA A 155 -10.11 -14.57 0.40
N ALA A 156 -10.47 -13.42 -0.17
CA ALA A 156 -9.48 -12.46 -0.68
C ALA A 156 -8.64 -11.90 0.47
N ARG A 157 -7.39 -11.62 0.18
CA ARG A 157 -6.36 -11.25 1.15
C ARG A 157 -5.95 -9.79 0.95
N VAL A 158 -5.85 -9.03 2.03
CA VAL A 158 -5.38 -7.64 1.99
C VAL A 158 -4.10 -7.51 2.79
N MET A 159 -3.03 -7.09 2.14
CA MET A 159 -1.80 -6.67 2.79
C MET A 159 -1.83 -5.16 2.95
N CYS A 160 -2.05 -4.68 4.17
CA CYS A 160 -2.13 -3.26 4.48
C CYS A 160 -0.90 -2.83 5.27
N LYS A 161 -0.23 -1.79 4.79
CA LYS A 161 0.90 -1.17 5.48
C LYS A 161 0.50 0.18 6.05
N GLY A 162 0.79 0.40 7.34
CA GLY A 162 0.45 1.67 7.99
C GLY A 162 1.09 1.84 9.36
N LEU A 163 0.75 2.94 10.03
CA LEU A 163 1.07 3.11 11.43
C LEU A 163 0.18 2.18 12.25
N LYS A 164 0.78 1.50 13.22
CA LYS A 164 0.10 0.48 14.05
C LYS A 164 -1.21 0.97 14.63
N ASP A 165 -1.16 2.12 15.27
CA ASP A 165 -2.32 2.66 16.00
C ASP A 165 -3.45 3.04 15.06
N ASP A 166 -3.13 3.60 13.88
CA ASP A 166 -4.12 3.99 12.88
C ASP A 166 -4.91 2.78 12.36
N ILE A 167 -4.20 1.76 11.84
CA ILE A 167 -4.86 0.58 11.28
C ILE A 167 -5.69 -0.13 12.34
N THR A 168 -5.12 -0.33 13.54
CA THR A 168 -5.83 -0.98 14.65
C THR A 168 -7.08 -0.20 15.07
N GLN A 169 -6.98 1.13 15.14
CA GLN A 169 -8.11 1.99 15.47
C GLN A 169 -9.20 1.91 14.39
N PHE A 170 -8.83 1.97 13.11
CA PHE A 170 -9.81 1.89 12.01
C PHE A 170 -10.51 0.53 11.94
N LEU A 171 -9.78 -0.57 12.15
CA LEU A 171 -10.38 -1.90 12.21
C LEU A 171 -11.41 -2.04 13.33
N LYS A 172 -11.12 -1.45 14.51
CA LYS A 172 -12.03 -1.46 15.67
C LYS A 172 -13.22 -0.53 15.47
N SER A 173 -12.99 0.74 15.14
CA SER A 173 -14.04 1.77 15.01
C SER A 173 -14.98 1.50 13.83
N GLY A 174 -14.47 0.93 12.74
CA GLY A 174 -15.26 0.56 11.57
C GLY A 174 -16.01 -0.78 11.69
N ASN A 175 -15.91 -1.46 12.84
CA ASN A 175 -16.45 -2.82 13.05
C ASN A 175 -15.92 -3.85 12.02
N LEU A 176 -14.73 -3.61 11.46
CA LEU A 176 -14.17 -4.41 10.38
C LEU A 176 -13.57 -5.74 10.87
N LEU A 177 -13.36 -5.89 12.18
CA LEU A 177 -12.91 -7.14 12.80
C LEU A 177 -13.92 -8.28 12.63
N ASN A 178 -15.20 -7.97 12.42
CA ASN A 178 -16.22 -8.96 12.09
C ASN A 178 -16.09 -9.47 10.65
N THR A 179 -15.58 -8.63 9.75
CA THR A 179 -15.42 -8.94 8.31
C THR A 179 -14.08 -9.57 8.00
N PHE A 180 -13.05 -9.20 8.75
CA PHE A 180 -11.68 -9.67 8.52
C PHE A 180 -11.14 -10.47 9.70
N SER A 181 -10.39 -11.52 9.41
CA SER A 181 -9.35 -12.01 10.32
C SER A 181 -8.06 -11.20 10.12
N VAL A 182 -7.35 -10.90 11.20
CA VAL A 182 -6.21 -9.98 11.19
C VAL A 182 -4.97 -10.68 11.72
N GLU A 183 -3.88 -10.62 10.95
CA GLU A 183 -2.56 -11.11 11.34
C GLU A 183 -1.53 -9.98 11.19
N VAL A 184 -0.67 -9.79 12.19
CA VAL A 184 0.43 -8.81 12.14
C VAL A 184 1.66 -9.47 11.54
N VAL A 185 2.20 -8.89 10.47
CA VAL A 185 3.27 -9.48 9.66
C VAL A 185 4.66 -8.97 10.03
N SER A 186 4.77 -7.74 10.54
CA SER A 186 6.06 -7.12 10.85
C SER A 186 6.06 -6.33 12.15
N ASP A 187 7.17 -6.42 12.89
CA ASP A 187 7.39 -5.71 14.16
C ASP A 187 8.23 -4.44 13.99
N ASN A 188 8.19 -3.81 12.81
CA ASN A 188 8.89 -2.54 12.65
C ASN A 188 8.23 -1.47 13.56
N PRO A 189 8.99 -0.81 14.46
CA PRO A 189 8.41 0.12 15.43
C PRO A 189 7.74 1.35 14.80
N ARG A 190 8.08 1.67 13.54
CA ARG A 190 7.51 2.85 12.85
C ARG A 190 6.33 2.50 11.94
N THR A 191 6.36 1.33 11.31
CA THR A 191 5.32 0.90 10.36
C THR A 191 5.09 -0.58 10.50
N GLN A 192 3.84 -1.00 10.50
CA GLN A 192 3.47 -2.41 10.53
C GLN A 192 2.75 -2.80 9.25
N SER A 193 2.92 -4.05 8.88
CA SER A 193 2.15 -4.68 7.82
C SER A 193 1.15 -5.64 8.44
N PHE A 194 -0.10 -5.55 8.02
CA PHE A 194 -1.23 -6.35 8.47
C PHE A 194 -1.75 -7.19 7.31
N LEU A 195 -1.88 -8.48 7.53
CA LEU A 195 -2.62 -9.35 6.64
C LEU A 195 -4.07 -9.44 7.14
N LEU A 196 -5.01 -9.02 6.31
CA LEU A 196 -6.45 -9.11 6.53
C LEU A 196 -7.01 -10.14 5.55
N ILE A 197 -7.77 -11.10 6.04
CA ILE A 197 -8.42 -12.12 5.20
C ILE A 197 -9.92 -11.96 5.36
N LYS A 198 -10.64 -11.78 4.27
CA LYS A 198 -12.10 -11.67 4.28
C LYS A 198 -12.70 -13.02 4.67
N LYS A 199 -13.57 -12.98 5.68
CA LYS A 199 -14.36 -14.12 6.15
C LYS A 199 -15.44 -14.49 5.17
#